data_e6f2e728ddba8a9e46632299257209e4
#
_entry.id   e6f2e728ddba8a9e46632299257209e4
#
_cell.length_a   1.000
_cell.length_b   1.000
_cell.length_c   1.000
_cell.angle_alpha   90.00
_cell.angle_beta   90.00
_cell.angle_gamma   90.00
#
_symmetry.space_group_name_H-M   'P 1'
#
loop_
_entity.id
_entity.type
_entity.pdbx_description
1 polymer ?
#
loop_
_entity_poly.entity_id
_entity_poly.type
_entity_poly.pdbx_seq_one_letter_code
_entity_poly.pdbx_strand_id
1 'polypeptide(L)'
;LFPYTTLFRSDISRNWEQGRMSALLTVEEGGTCQGKTAFLRDFYRLGVRMMTLTWNFPNELAFPNARITEEDGTFRMAPDTEHGLTDTGIAFVEEMERLGMIIDISHLNDAGIWDVFRHTRNPFVASHSNARAMASHPRNLTDDMILALAESSGVMGINYCTAFLRDFGPGEEQLSRISDMVEHMKHIRKIGGIGCIGLGSDFDGISGNLEMGDAGKLPM
;
A
#
# COMPACT_ATOMS: atom_id res chain seq x y z
N LEU A 1 -12.85 23.65 -2.58
CA LEU A 1 -11.84 23.11 -3.52
C LEU A 1 -10.48 23.58 -3.06
N PHE A 2 -9.65 22.66 -2.60
CA PHE A 2 -8.27 22.98 -2.29
C PHE A 2 -7.53 23.22 -3.62
N PRO A 3 -7.03 24.41 -3.90
CA PRO A 3 -6.48 24.78 -5.21
C PRO A 3 -5.17 24.08 -5.57
N TYR A 4 -4.69 23.18 -4.70
CA TYR A 4 -3.37 22.55 -4.81
C TYR A 4 -3.41 21.02 -4.97
N THR A 5 -4.60 20.41 -5.03
CA THR A 5 -4.74 18.96 -5.19
C THR A 5 -4.75 18.59 -6.67
N THR A 6 -3.91 17.61 -7.03
CA THR A 6 -3.93 16.99 -8.35
C THR A 6 -5.17 16.09 -8.46
N LEU A 7 -6.10 16.42 -9.37
CA LEU A 7 -7.37 15.72 -9.50
C LEU A 7 -7.40 14.74 -10.68
N PHE A 8 -6.66 15.04 -11.74
CA PHE A 8 -6.68 14.31 -12.99
C PHE A 8 -5.27 13.97 -13.46
N ARG A 9 -5.13 12.87 -14.23
CA ARG A 9 -3.87 12.49 -14.85
C ARG A 9 -3.26 13.62 -15.68
N SER A 10 -4.09 14.39 -16.39
CA SER A 10 -3.66 15.55 -17.17
C SER A 10 -3.03 16.66 -16.32
N ASP A 11 -3.40 16.76 -15.04
CA ASP A 11 -2.81 17.74 -14.12
C ASP A 11 -1.36 17.34 -13.79
N ILE A 12 -1.09 16.05 -13.61
CA ILE A 12 0.27 15.54 -13.36
C ILE A 12 1.17 15.86 -14.55
N SER A 13 0.73 15.53 -15.78
CA SER A 13 1.51 15.82 -17.00
C SER A 13 1.77 17.30 -17.15
N ARG A 14 0.75 18.13 -17.01
CA ARG A 14 0.88 19.59 -17.09
C ARG A 14 1.80 20.17 -16.02
N ASN A 15 1.72 19.70 -14.79
CA ASN A 15 2.59 20.13 -13.70
C ASN A 15 4.04 19.75 -13.98
N TRP A 16 4.26 18.52 -14.46
CA TRP A 16 5.60 18.06 -14.87
C TRP A 16 6.21 18.95 -15.96
N GLU A 17 5.46 19.25 -17.03
CA GLU A 17 5.89 20.12 -18.12
C GLU A 17 6.23 21.55 -17.64
N GLN A 18 5.59 21.99 -16.55
CA GLN A 18 5.80 23.31 -15.95
C GLN A 18 6.84 23.30 -14.81
N GLY A 19 7.54 22.17 -14.58
CA GLY A 19 8.49 22.01 -13.47
C GLY A 19 7.84 22.11 -12.10
N ARG A 20 6.56 21.76 -11.99
CA ARG A 20 5.79 21.78 -10.74
C ARG A 20 5.62 20.38 -10.16
N MET A 21 5.58 20.31 -8.83
CA MET A 21 5.22 19.09 -8.10
C MET A 21 3.71 18.86 -8.18
N SER A 22 3.31 17.59 -8.21
CA SER A 22 1.92 17.14 -8.05
C SER A 22 1.72 16.51 -6.70
N ALA A 23 0.58 16.77 -6.04
CA ALA A 23 0.17 16.12 -4.81
C ALA A 23 -1.21 15.47 -5.00
N LEU A 24 -1.34 14.22 -4.59
CA LEU A 24 -2.58 13.46 -4.62
C LEU A 24 -3.12 13.35 -3.20
N LEU A 25 -4.38 13.73 -2.99
CA LEU A 25 -5.03 13.56 -1.69
C LEU A 25 -5.50 12.11 -1.54
N THR A 26 -5.08 11.47 -0.46
CA THR A 26 -5.39 10.07 -0.16
C THR A 26 -6.03 9.93 1.22
N VAL A 27 -6.71 8.82 1.46
CA VAL A 27 -7.23 8.44 2.77
C VAL A 27 -6.70 7.05 3.11
N GLU A 28 -5.98 6.94 4.18
CA GLU A 28 -5.59 5.71 4.83
C GLU A 28 -6.45 5.57 6.08
N GLU A 29 -7.47 5.03 5.89
CA GLU A 29 -8.14 3.73 5.99
C GLU A 29 -9.67 3.92 5.73
N GLY A 30 -10.23 2.95 5.01
CA GLY A 30 -11.62 3.01 4.50
C GLY A 30 -12.72 2.94 5.55
N GLY A 31 -12.43 2.47 6.79
CA GLY A 31 -13.37 2.49 7.91
C GLY A 31 -13.87 3.89 8.28
N THR A 32 -13.14 4.94 7.88
CA THR A 32 -13.62 6.33 7.97
C THR A 32 -14.95 6.55 7.24
N CYS A 33 -15.28 5.71 6.27
CA CYS A 33 -16.55 5.72 5.53
C CYS A 33 -17.69 4.99 6.27
N GLN A 34 -17.41 4.26 7.36
CA GLN A 34 -18.41 3.53 8.15
C GLN A 34 -19.29 2.60 7.29
N GLY A 35 -18.70 1.92 6.29
CA GLY A 35 -19.41 1.05 5.36
C GLY A 35 -20.38 1.78 4.41
N LYS A 36 -20.35 3.11 4.31
CA LYS A 36 -21.30 3.89 3.50
C LYS A 36 -20.64 4.45 2.24
N THR A 37 -21.01 3.95 1.06
CA THR A 37 -20.52 4.45 -0.23
C THR A 37 -20.84 5.93 -0.46
N ALA A 38 -21.84 6.49 0.25
CA ALA A 38 -22.12 7.93 0.22
C ALA A 38 -20.92 8.74 0.73
N PHE A 39 -20.25 8.31 1.81
CA PHE A 39 -19.07 8.98 2.36
C PHE A 39 -17.87 8.84 1.41
N LEU A 40 -17.71 7.68 0.76
CA LEU A 40 -16.72 7.51 -0.29
C LEU A 40 -16.88 8.55 -1.41
N ARG A 41 -18.14 8.77 -1.87
CA ARG A 41 -18.46 9.78 -2.88
C ARG A 41 -18.17 11.20 -2.38
N ASP A 42 -18.38 11.48 -1.10
CA ASP A 42 -18.08 12.78 -0.52
C ASP A 42 -16.56 13.00 -0.43
N PHE A 43 -15.78 12.01 -0.05
CA PHE A 43 -14.31 12.07 -0.13
C PHE A 43 -13.84 12.34 -1.57
N TYR A 44 -14.44 11.65 -2.56
CA TYR A 44 -14.12 11.90 -3.98
C TYR A 44 -14.42 13.36 -4.39
N ARG A 45 -15.58 13.91 -4.00
CA ARG A 45 -15.96 15.32 -4.25
C ARG A 45 -15.01 16.31 -3.58
N LEU A 46 -14.49 15.96 -2.41
CA LEU A 46 -13.48 16.73 -1.68
C LEU A 46 -12.07 16.65 -2.31
N GLY A 47 -11.87 15.80 -3.32
CA GLY A 47 -10.63 15.71 -4.06
C GLY A 47 -9.77 14.49 -3.74
N VAL A 48 -10.22 13.58 -2.87
CA VAL A 48 -9.53 12.31 -2.61
C VAL A 48 -9.53 11.46 -3.88
N ARG A 49 -8.39 10.86 -4.21
CA ARG A 49 -8.21 10.04 -5.42
C ARG A 49 -7.64 8.65 -5.15
N MET A 50 -7.28 8.36 -3.90
CA MET A 50 -6.83 7.03 -3.48
C MET A 50 -7.34 6.76 -2.07
N MET A 51 -7.68 5.48 -1.78
CA MET A 51 -8.07 5.04 -0.45
C MET A 51 -7.55 3.64 -0.18
N THR A 52 -6.94 3.46 1.00
CA THR A 52 -6.59 2.16 1.56
C THR A 52 -7.82 1.53 2.20
N LEU A 53 -8.11 0.25 1.95
CA LEU A 53 -9.37 -0.36 2.38
C LEU A 53 -9.42 -0.63 3.89
N THR A 54 -8.31 -1.04 4.48
CA THR A 54 -8.18 -1.30 5.92
C THR A 54 -6.82 -0.85 6.43
N TRP A 55 -6.68 -0.72 7.74
CA TRP A 55 -5.39 -0.52 8.41
C TRP A 55 -5.03 -1.78 9.23
N ASN A 56 -4.58 -1.63 10.47
CA ASN A 56 -4.12 -2.74 11.31
C ASN A 56 -5.23 -3.44 12.11
N PHE A 57 -6.49 -3.14 11.83
CA PHE A 57 -7.66 -3.78 12.44
C PHE A 57 -8.79 -3.97 11.43
N PRO A 58 -9.66 -4.98 11.64
CA PRO A 58 -10.84 -5.18 10.80
C PRO A 58 -11.76 -3.96 10.84
N ASN A 59 -12.38 -3.68 9.71
CA ASN A 59 -13.43 -2.69 9.58
C ASN A 59 -14.60 -3.25 8.77
N GLU A 60 -15.56 -2.42 8.39
CA GLU A 60 -16.74 -2.84 7.64
C GLU A 60 -16.42 -3.35 6.22
N LEU A 61 -15.21 -3.08 5.70
CA LEU A 61 -14.81 -3.40 4.34
C LEU A 61 -13.94 -4.64 4.24
N ALA A 62 -12.99 -4.81 5.18
CA ALA A 62 -11.91 -5.75 5.02
C ALA A 62 -11.22 -6.12 6.34
N PHE A 63 -10.28 -7.05 6.23
CA PHE A 63 -9.45 -7.55 7.32
C PHE A 63 -7.97 -7.29 7.02
N PRO A 64 -7.16 -6.90 8.03
CA PRO A 64 -5.71 -6.94 7.94
C PRO A 64 -5.20 -8.37 8.11
N ASN A 65 -3.89 -8.56 7.96
CA ASN A 65 -3.25 -9.82 8.32
C ASN A 65 -3.45 -10.17 9.80
N ALA A 66 -3.45 -11.46 10.11
CA ALA A 66 -3.75 -11.98 11.43
C ALA A 66 -2.67 -11.59 12.46
N ARG A 67 -3.13 -11.20 13.66
CA ARG A 67 -2.28 -11.00 14.83
C ARG A 67 -2.47 -12.20 15.76
N ILE A 68 -1.42 -13.00 15.89
CA ILE A 68 -1.43 -14.20 16.75
C ILE A 68 -0.70 -13.85 18.04
N THR A 69 -1.37 -14.00 19.17
CA THR A 69 -0.77 -13.84 20.49
C THR A 69 -0.12 -15.16 20.90
N GLU A 70 1.15 -15.13 21.26
CA GLU A 70 1.91 -16.28 21.72
C GLU A 70 1.70 -16.52 23.23
N GLU A 71 2.10 -17.70 23.73
CA GLU A 71 1.90 -18.09 25.14
C GLU A 71 2.60 -17.16 26.13
N ASP A 72 3.70 -16.53 25.74
CA ASP A 72 4.46 -15.57 26.56
C ASP A 72 3.87 -14.14 26.55
N GLY A 73 2.74 -13.94 25.87
CA GLY A 73 2.07 -12.65 25.75
C GLY A 73 2.63 -11.74 24.65
N THR A 74 3.67 -12.17 23.94
CA THR A 74 4.12 -11.49 22.73
C THR A 74 3.14 -11.74 21.57
N PHE A 75 3.34 -11.07 20.44
CA PHE A 75 2.53 -11.34 19.25
C PHE A 75 3.42 -11.42 18.02
N ARG A 76 2.96 -12.21 17.06
CA ARG A 76 3.48 -12.19 15.69
C ARG A 76 2.37 -11.92 14.69
N MET A 77 2.74 -11.39 13.55
CA MET A 77 1.83 -11.24 12.43
C MET A 77 1.91 -12.49 11.54
N ALA A 78 0.77 -12.91 10.98
CA ALA A 78 0.69 -14.03 10.04
C ALA A 78 -0.22 -13.65 8.86
N PRO A 79 0.05 -14.19 7.65
CA PRO A 79 -0.87 -14.03 6.54
C PRO A 79 -2.26 -14.56 6.87
N ASP A 80 -3.30 -13.82 6.52
CA ASP A 80 -4.67 -14.30 6.54
C ASP A 80 -5.12 -14.55 5.09
N THR A 81 -5.33 -15.83 4.78
CA THR A 81 -5.73 -16.29 3.44
C THR A 81 -7.21 -16.69 3.37
N GLU A 82 -7.96 -16.49 4.44
CA GLU A 82 -9.34 -16.95 4.58
C GLU A 82 -10.37 -15.82 4.56
N HIS A 83 -10.08 -14.72 5.28
CA HIS A 83 -11.02 -13.62 5.43
C HIS A 83 -10.79 -12.55 4.35
N GLY A 84 -11.48 -12.69 3.22
CA GLY A 84 -11.43 -11.71 2.12
C GLY A 84 -12.16 -10.42 2.42
N LEU A 85 -12.51 -9.68 1.37
CA LEU A 85 -13.36 -8.50 1.48
C LEU A 85 -14.76 -8.92 1.97
N THR A 86 -15.38 -8.06 2.78
CA THR A 86 -16.80 -8.20 3.08
C THR A 86 -17.66 -7.85 1.85
N ASP A 87 -18.96 -8.18 1.86
CA ASP A 87 -19.89 -7.74 0.80
C ASP A 87 -19.88 -6.20 0.66
N THR A 88 -19.73 -5.48 1.78
CA THR A 88 -19.58 -4.03 1.79
C THR A 88 -18.26 -3.61 1.16
N GLY A 89 -17.18 -4.32 1.43
CA GLY A 89 -15.87 -4.08 0.84
C GLY A 89 -15.88 -4.29 -0.68
N ILE A 90 -16.53 -5.33 -1.18
CA ILE A 90 -16.71 -5.56 -2.61
C ILE A 90 -17.46 -4.38 -3.24
N ALA A 91 -18.59 -3.96 -2.64
CA ALA A 91 -19.36 -2.81 -3.13
C ALA A 91 -18.53 -1.50 -3.12
N PHE A 92 -17.62 -1.34 -2.17
CA PHE A 92 -16.68 -0.21 -2.12
C PHE A 92 -15.67 -0.26 -3.25
N VAL A 93 -15.06 -1.42 -3.51
CA VAL A 93 -14.12 -1.63 -4.62
C VAL A 93 -14.78 -1.31 -5.96
N GLU A 94 -15.99 -1.83 -6.20
CA GLU A 94 -16.76 -1.55 -7.41
C GLU A 94 -17.10 -0.05 -7.56
N GLU A 95 -17.45 0.62 -6.46
CA GLU A 95 -17.73 2.06 -6.48
C GLU A 95 -16.45 2.90 -6.69
N MET A 96 -15.31 2.51 -6.11
CA MET A 96 -14.01 3.12 -6.37
C MET A 96 -13.63 3.00 -7.86
N GLU A 97 -13.80 1.82 -8.45
CA GLU A 97 -13.64 1.59 -9.88
C GLU A 97 -14.51 2.55 -10.72
N ARG A 98 -15.81 2.63 -10.38
CA ARG A 98 -16.76 3.51 -11.07
C ARG A 98 -16.39 5.00 -10.97
N LEU A 99 -15.84 5.42 -9.85
CA LEU A 99 -15.41 6.80 -9.60
C LEU A 99 -14.04 7.12 -10.23
N GLY A 100 -13.25 6.10 -10.57
CA GLY A 100 -11.86 6.25 -10.95
C GLY A 100 -10.96 6.63 -9.75
N MET A 101 -11.31 6.18 -8.55
CA MET A 101 -10.46 6.23 -7.37
C MET A 101 -9.48 5.07 -7.37
N ILE A 102 -8.23 5.34 -7.06
CA ILE A 102 -7.19 4.32 -6.93
C ILE A 102 -7.45 3.52 -5.64
N ILE A 103 -7.46 2.21 -5.77
CA ILE A 103 -7.52 1.29 -4.63
C ILE A 103 -6.10 1.04 -4.16
N ASP A 104 -5.86 1.21 -2.86
CA ASP A 104 -4.60 0.86 -2.23
C ASP A 104 -4.78 -0.41 -1.39
N ILE A 105 -3.99 -1.44 -1.71
CA ILE A 105 -4.02 -2.74 -1.04
C ILE A 105 -3.03 -2.84 0.13
N SER A 106 -2.28 -1.78 0.43
CA SER A 106 -1.44 -1.76 1.62
C SER A 106 -2.28 -2.03 2.87
N HIS A 107 -1.75 -2.75 3.85
CA HIS A 107 -2.43 -3.26 5.05
C HIS A 107 -3.44 -4.39 4.84
N LEU A 108 -3.94 -4.61 3.61
CA LEU A 108 -4.88 -5.67 3.35
C LEU A 108 -4.22 -7.05 3.53
N ASN A 109 -4.96 -8.02 4.00
CA ASN A 109 -4.51 -9.40 4.08
C ASN A 109 -4.48 -10.09 2.71
N ASP A 110 -3.91 -11.28 2.65
CA ASP A 110 -3.72 -12.01 1.40
C ASP A 110 -5.04 -12.34 0.69
N ALA A 111 -6.07 -12.77 1.43
CA ALA A 111 -7.38 -13.08 0.87
C ALA A 111 -8.04 -11.84 0.26
N GLY A 112 -8.01 -10.70 0.98
CA GLY A 112 -8.56 -9.44 0.52
C GLY A 112 -7.84 -8.88 -0.71
N ILE A 113 -6.51 -9.03 -0.78
CA ILE A 113 -5.72 -8.67 -1.96
C ILE A 113 -6.22 -9.42 -3.20
N TRP A 114 -6.42 -10.74 -3.10
CA TRP A 114 -6.94 -11.53 -4.20
C TRP A 114 -8.39 -11.19 -4.57
N ASP A 115 -9.21 -10.74 -3.61
CA ASP A 115 -10.56 -10.24 -3.92
C ASP A 115 -10.50 -8.92 -4.69
N VAL A 116 -9.59 -8.00 -4.33
CA VAL A 116 -9.38 -6.79 -5.13
C VAL A 116 -9.03 -7.16 -6.57
N PHE A 117 -8.11 -8.10 -6.81
CA PHE A 117 -7.79 -8.58 -8.16
C PHE A 117 -9.01 -9.09 -8.93
N ARG A 118 -9.93 -9.80 -8.25
CA ARG A 118 -11.13 -10.36 -8.89
C ARG A 118 -12.18 -9.30 -9.25
N HIS A 119 -12.24 -8.21 -8.49
CA HIS A 119 -13.30 -7.20 -8.58
C HIS A 119 -12.83 -5.90 -9.26
N THR A 120 -11.58 -5.80 -9.72
CA THR A 120 -11.05 -4.61 -10.40
C THR A 120 -10.63 -4.92 -11.84
N ARG A 121 -10.67 -3.88 -12.69
CA ARG A 121 -10.17 -3.88 -14.07
C ARG A 121 -9.16 -2.77 -14.32
N ASN A 122 -9.21 -1.73 -13.49
CA ASN A 122 -8.25 -0.62 -13.54
C ASN A 122 -7.01 -0.93 -12.69
N PRO A 123 -5.88 -0.30 -13.00
CA PRO A 123 -4.71 -0.39 -12.14
C PRO A 123 -5.01 0.07 -10.70
N PHE A 124 -4.44 -0.65 -9.73
CA PHE A 124 -4.46 -0.29 -8.33
C PHE A 124 -3.04 -0.33 -7.76
N VAL A 125 -2.84 0.02 -6.52
CA VAL A 125 -1.49 0.16 -5.95
C VAL A 125 -1.35 -0.57 -4.61
N ALA A 126 -0.11 -0.89 -4.27
CA ALA A 126 0.32 -1.12 -2.90
C ALA A 126 1.21 0.07 -2.52
N SER A 127 0.64 1.10 -1.91
CA SER A 127 1.34 2.38 -1.70
C SER A 127 2.63 2.23 -0.89
N HIS A 128 2.67 1.27 0.05
CA HIS A 128 3.81 1.01 0.93
C HIS A 128 3.90 -0.47 1.34
N SER A 129 4.42 -1.31 0.44
CA SER A 129 4.62 -2.76 0.65
C SER A 129 5.87 -3.24 -0.08
N ASN A 130 6.53 -4.27 0.48
CA ASN A 130 7.76 -4.82 -0.07
C ASN A 130 7.56 -6.26 -0.59
N ALA A 131 8.63 -6.97 -0.94
CA ALA A 131 8.59 -8.34 -1.41
C ALA A 131 8.75 -9.33 -0.25
N ARG A 132 7.79 -10.24 -0.07
CA ARG A 132 7.79 -11.23 1.02
C ARG A 132 8.93 -12.25 0.89
N ALA A 133 9.40 -12.52 -0.33
CA ALA A 133 10.56 -13.36 -0.57
C ALA A 133 11.87 -12.80 0.00
N MET A 134 11.94 -11.49 0.28
CA MET A 134 13.11 -10.84 0.83
C MET A 134 13.02 -10.62 2.35
N ALA A 135 11.82 -10.45 2.89
CA ALA A 135 11.52 -10.36 4.31
C ALA A 135 10.13 -10.96 4.57
N SER A 136 10.07 -11.94 5.46
CA SER A 136 8.90 -12.83 5.64
C SER A 136 7.67 -12.15 6.26
N HIS A 137 7.69 -10.84 6.44
CA HIS A 137 6.60 -10.09 7.05
C HIS A 137 5.32 -10.15 6.19
N PRO A 138 4.14 -10.45 6.76
CA PRO A 138 2.89 -10.62 5.99
C PRO A 138 2.37 -9.34 5.33
N ARG A 139 2.85 -8.14 5.71
CA ARG A 139 2.58 -6.87 5.03
C ARG A 139 3.27 -6.78 3.65
N ASN A 140 4.24 -7.64 3.39
CA ASN A 140 4.91 -7.76 2.10
C ASN A 140 4.12 -8.64 1.14
N LEU A 141 4.18 -8.33 -0.16
CA LEU A 141 3.50 -9.08 -1.21
C LEU A 141 4.30 -10.34 -1.59
N THR A 142 3.58 -11.43 -1.88
CA THR A 142 4.18 -12.63 -2.49
C THR A 142 4.57 -12.35 -3.94
N ASP A 143 5.43 -13.20 -4.52
CA ASP A 143 5.84 -13.07 -5.93
C ASP A 143 4.64 -13.15 -6.89
N ASP A 144 3.64 -14.00 -6.59
CA ASP A 144 2.42 -14.11 -7.37
C ASP A 144 1.58 -12.82 -7.31
N MET A 145 1.49 -12.18 -6.14
CA MET A 145 0.81 -10.89 -5.98
C MET A 145 1.54 -9.76 -6.72
N ILE A 146 2.88 -9.76 -6.66
CA ILE A 146 3.71 -8.80 -7.40
C ILE A 146 3.51 -8.96 -8.91
N LEU A 147 3.50 -10.20 -9.40
CA LEU A 147 3.26 -10.48 -10.82
C LEU A 147 1.86 -9.99 -11.24
N ALA A 148 0.83 -10.36 -10.48
CA ALA A 148 -0.54 -9.97 -10.77
C ALA A 148 -0.73 -8.43 -10.72
N LEU A 149 -0.10 -7.75 -9.75
CA LEU A 149 -0.10 -6.29 -9.68
C LEU A 149 0.54 -5.67 -10.92
N ALA A 150 1.68 -6.18 -11.36
CA ALA A 150 2.36 -5.71 -12.57
C ALA A 150 1.53 -5.95 -13.84
N GLU A 151 0.89 -7.11 -13.97
CA GLU A 151 -0.01 -7.44 -15.10
C GLU A 151 -1.23 -6.50 -15.15
N SER A 152 -1.72 -6.04 -14.00
CA SER A 152 -2.76 -5.01 -13.92
C SER A 152 -2.25 -3.58 -14.17
N SER A 153 -0.97 -3.41 -14.51
CA SER A 153 -0.30 -2.11 -14.63
C SER A 153 -0.28 -1.32 -13.29
N GLY A 154 -0.33 -2.02 -12.18
CA GLY A 154 -0.23 -1.46 -10.84
C GLY A 154 1.20 -1.16 -10.41
N VAL A 155 1.33 -0.46 -9.30
CA VAL A 155 2.63 -0.05 -8.73
C VAL A 155 2.67 -0.38 -7.24
N MET A 156 3.82 -0.85 -6.76
CA MET A 156 4.09 -0.99 -5.34
C MET A 156 5.20 -0.05 -4.89
N GLY A 157 4.95 0.69 -3.83
CA GLY A 157 5.90 1.59 -3.19
C GLY A 157 6.75 0.86 -2.15
N ILE A 158 8.07 0.98 -2.24
CA ILE A 158 8.99 0.41 -1.24
C ILE A 158 8.79 1.11 0.10
N ASN A 159 8.34 0.35 1.10
CA ASN A 159 8.21 0.78 2.48
C ASN A 159 9.57 0.75 3.18
N TYR A 160 9.88 1.76 3.98
CA TYR A 160 11.18 1.89 4.66
C TYR A 160 11.18 1.33 6.09
N CYS A 161 10.09 0.71 6.53
CA CYS A 161 10.02 0.02 7.82
C CYS A 161 11.05 -1.11 7.88
N THR A 162 11.86 -1.13 8.93
CA THR A 162 12.91 -2.14 9.14
C THR A 162 12.38 -3.56 9.04
N ALA A 163 11.24 -3.85 9.67
CA ALA A 163 10.62 -5.18 9.70
C ALA A 163 10.11 -5.66 8.31
N PHE A 164 9.94 -4.74 7.35
CA PHE A 164 9.47 -5.08 6.00
C PHE A 164 10.63 -5.22 5.01
N LEU A 165 11.84 -4.82 5.41
CA LEU A 165 13.03 -4.86 4.56
C LEU A 165 13.89 -6.10 4.79
N ARG A 166 13.90 -6.62 6.03
CA ARG A 166 14.75 -7.75 6.37
C ARG A 166 14.24 -8.48 7.60
N ASP A 167 14.41 -9.79 7.64
CA ASP A 167 14.27 -10.59 8.84
C ASP A 167 15.52 -10.42 9.72
N PHE A 168 15.33 -10.08 11.00
CA PHE A 168 16.40 -9.87 11.96
C PHE A 168 16.49 -11.04 12.94
N GLY A 169 17.72 -11.45 13.24
CA GLY A 169 18.01 -12.41 14.30
C GLY A 169 17.89 -11.81 15.70
N PRO A 170 17.80 -12.66 16.76
CA PRO A 170 17.78 -12.19 18.14
C PRO A 170 19.00 -11.33 18.46
N GLY A 171 18.76 -10.10 18.97
CA GLY A 171 19.83 -9.16 19.36
C GLY A 171 20.51 -8.43 18.19
N GLU A 172 20.09 -8.66 16.95
CA GLU A 172 20.58 -7.93 15.80
C GLU A 172 20.05 -6.49 15.80
N GLU A 173 20.92 -5.52 15.45
CA GLU A 173 20.51 -4.13 15.32
C GLU A 173 19.52 -3.97 14.15
N GLN A 174 18.35 -3.44 14.46
CA GLN A 174 17.32 -3.17 13.46
C GLN A 174 17.57 -1.82 12.80
N LEU A 175 18.14 -1.84 11.60
CA LEU A 175 18.42 -0.67 10.77
C LEU A 175 17.76 -0.84 9.41
N SER A 176 16.97 0.15 8.99
CA SER A 176 16.46 0.26 7.64
C SER A 176 17.55 0.78 6.72
N ARG A 177 18.11 -0.08 5.87
CA ARG A 177 19.23 0.25 4.98
C ARG A 177 18.77 0.52 3.56
N ILE A 178 19.39 1.48 2.92
CA ILE A 178 19.17 1.76 1.48
C ILE A 178 19.54 0.52 0.64
N SER A 179 20.60 -0.22 1.04
CA SER A 179 20.97 -1.47 0.36
C SER A 179 19.84 -2.50 0.35
N ASP A 180 19.12 -2.65 1.47
CA ASP A 180 18.01 -3.61 1.58
C ASP A 180 16.82 -3.16 0.71
N MET A 181 16.52 -1.86 0.66
CA MET A 181 15.52 -1.29 -0.26
C MET A 181 15.86 -1.60 -1.72
N VAL A 182 17.13 -1.45 -2.10
CA VAL A 182 17.62 -1.74 -3.46
C VAL A 182 17.48 -3.23 -3.79
N GLU A 183 17.74 -4.13 -2.85
CA GLU A 183 17.54 -5.58 -3.08
C GLU A 183 16.06 -5.92 -3.30
N HIS A 184 15.13 -5.32 -2.54
CA HIS A 184 13.70 -5.43 -2.82
C HIS A 184 13.36 -4.94 -4.23
N MET A 185 13.85 -3.76 -4.64
CA MET A 185 13.63 -3.22 -5.98
C MET A 185 14.15 -4.15 -7.08
N LYS A 186 15.33 -4.77 -6.89
CA LYS A 186 15.89 -5.74 -7.83
C LYS A 186 15.00 -6.98 -7.94
N HIS A 187 14.50 -7.48 -6.81
CA HIS A 187 13.60 -8.63 -6.79
C HIS A 187 12.27 -8.31 -7.50
N ILE A 188 11.63 -7.20 -7.15
CA ILE A 188 10.36 -6.75 -7.76
C ILE A 188 10.55 -6.53 -9.26
N ARG A 189 11.67 -5.90 -9.68
CA ARG A 189 11.99 -5.74 -11.10
C ARG A 189 12.07 -7.08 -11.85
N LYS A 190 12.61 -8.10 -11.22
CA LYS A 190 12.72 -9.44 -11.83
C LYS A 190 11.34 -10.08 -12.02
N ILE A 191 10.38 -9.85 -11.13
CA ILE A 191 9.04 -10.45 -11.15
C ILE A 191 8.09 -9.60 -12.01
N GLY A 192 7.95 -8.30 -11.71
CA GLY A 192 6.93 -7.41 -12.30
C GLY A 192 7.48 -6.33 -13.23
N GLY A 193 8.80 -6.24 -13.41
CA GLY A 193 9.43 -5.19 -14.22
C GLY A 193 9.62 -3.87 -13.49
N ILE A 194 10.34 -2.95 -14.12
CA ILE A 194 10.68 -1.64 -13.52
C ILE A 194 9.44 -0.74 -13.34
N GLY A 195 8.43 -0.89 -14.19
CA GLY A 195 7.19 -0.10 -14.13
C GLY A 195 6.31 -0.39 -12.91
N CYS A 196 6.56 -1.51 -12.21
CA CYS A 196 5.83 -1.89 -11.00
C CYS A 196 6.42 -1.26 -9.72
N ILE A 197 7.52 -0.50 -9.79
CA ILE A 197 8.26 -0.03 -8.62
C ILE A 197 8.02 1.46 -8.40
N GLY A 198 7.66 1.81 -7.16
CA GLY A 198 7.58 3.16 -6.63
C GLY A 198 8.32 3.31 -5.30
N LEU A 199 8.36 4.51 -4.77
CA LEU A 199 8.84 4.81 -3.43
C LEU A 199 7.63 5.06 -2.52
N GLY A 200 7.50 4.28 -1.47
CA GLY A 200 6.40 4.31 -0.51
C GLY A 200 6.93 4.40 0.92
N SER A 201 7.67 5.48 1.20
CA SER A 201 8.49 5.65 2.41
C SER A 201 7.80 5.35 3.73
N ASP A 202 6.53 5.75 3.84
CA ASP A 202 5.75 5.65 5.08
C ASP A 202 6.36 6.47 6.24
N PHE A 203 6.97 7.63 5.94
CA PHE A 203 7.72 8.44 6.92
C PHE A 203 6.90 8.83 8.15
N ASP A 204 5.60 9.07 7.99
CA ASP A 204 4.72 9.47 9.09
C ASP A 204 4.18 8.26 9.87
N GLY A 205 4.23 7.05 9.30
CA GLY A 205 3.68 5.81 9.87
C GLY A 205 4.70 4.88 10.51
N ILE A 206 6.00 5.12 10.29
CA ILE A 206 7.08 4.25 10.77
C ILE A 206 7.98 4.97 11.77
N SER A 207 8.65 4.16 12.59
CA SER A 207 9.65 4.62 13.55
C SER A 207 10.87 3.70 13.51
N GLY A 208 11.94 4.09 14.20
CA GLY A 208 13.16 3.29 14.30
C GLY A 208 14.38 3.96 13.70
N ASN A 209 15.42 3.16 13.49
CA ASN A 209 16.68 3.63 12.95
C ASN A 209 16.65 3.52 11.40
N LEU A 210 16.55 4.65 10.72
CA LEU A 210 16.40 4.72 9.26
C LEU A 210 17.62 5.41 8.64
N GLU A 211 18.32 4.73 7.73
CA GLU A 211 19.40 5.34 6.95
C GLU A 211 18.83 6.46 6.05
N MET A 212 17.65 6.23 5.44
CA MET A 212 16.87 7.24 4.72
C MET A 212 15.73 7.73 5.62
N GLY A 213 16.02 8.65 6.54
CA GLY A 213 15.07 9.08 7.57
C GLY A 213 14.16 10.25 7.18
N ASP A 214 14.37 10.88 6.02
CA ASP A 214 13.55 11.99 5.53
C ASP A 214 13.64 12.16 4.01
N ALA A 215 12.69 12.91 3.44
CA ALA A 215 12.59 13.13 2.00
C ALA A 215 13.77 13.92 1.41
N GLY A 216 14.52 14.67 2.21
CA GLY A 216 15.69 15.43 1.75
C GLY A 216 16.86 14.54 1.34
N LYS A 217 16.83 13.26 1.72
CA LYS A 217 17.85 12.26 1.35
C LYS A 217 17.55 11.52 0.04
N LEU A 218 16.39 11.70 -0.56
CA LEU A 218 15.99 10.99 -1.78
C LEU A 218 16.88 11.24 -3.01
N PRO A 219 17.51 12.43 -3.22
CA PRO A 219 18.39 12.69 -4.37
C PRO A 219 19.80 12.13 -4.24
N MET A 220 20.17 11.47 -3.16
CA MET A 220 21.54 10.96 -2.94
C MET A 220 21.83 9.66 -3.69
#